data_2af984df5af203e6d613eb09ce4e836a
#
_entry.id   2af984df5af203e6d613eb09ce4e836a
#
_cell.length_a   1.000
_cell.length_b   1.000
_cell.length_c   1.000
_cell.angle_alpha   90.00
_cell.angle_beta   90.00
_cell.angle_gamma   90.00
#
_symmetry.space_group_name_H-M   'P 1'
#
loop_
_entity.id
_entity.type
_entity.pdbx_description
1 polymer ?
#
loop_
_entity_poly.entity_id
_entity_poly.type
_entity_poly.pdbx_seq_one_letter_code
_entity_poly.pdbx_strand_id
1 'polypeptide(L)'
;MLRLTICANSKTFYFQSYLYQLLSGIAFCHSHRILHRDLKPQNLLIDAHGSIKLADFGLARAFGVPVRSYTHEVVTLWYRAPEILLGCRYYSTPVDVWSIGCIFAEMVSTAAFSP
;
A
#
# COMPACT_ATOMS: atom_id res chain seq x y z
N MET A 1 -6.55 -15.24 -5.30
CA MET A 1 -5.75 -14.26 -4.54
C MET A 1 -4.33 -14.79 -4.48
N LEU A 2 -3.51 -14.37 -5.43
CA LEU A 2 -2.09 -14.75 -5.45
C LEU A 2 -1.36 -13.92 -4.40
N ARG A 3 -0.94 -14.59 -3.34
CA ARG A 3 0.03 -14.04 -2.39
C ARG A 3 1.31 -13.73 -3.17
N LEU A 4 1.92 -12.58 -2.92
CA LEU A 4 3.23 -12.21 -3.45
C LEU A 4 4.31 -13.25 -3.08
N THR A 5 4.31 -14.41 -3.75
CA THR A 5 5.40 -15.39 -3.66
C THR A 5 6.26 -15.20 -4.90
N ILE A 6 7.34 -14.46 -4.75
CA ILE A 6 8.24 -14.11 -5.87
C ILE A 6 9.42 -15.08 -5.87
N CYS A 7 9.61 -15.78 -6.99
CA CYS A 7 10.75 -16.68 -7.22
C CYS A 7 12.09 -15.93 -7.39
N ALA A 8 13.18 -16.59 -6.95
CA ALA A 8 14.45 -15.95 -6.57
C ALA A 8 15.35 -15.34 -7.67
N ASN A 9 15.24 -15.68 -8.94
CA ASN A 9 16.29 -15.38 -9.93
C ASN A 9 16.06 -14.17 -10.88
N SER A 10 14.97 -13.45 -10.73
CA SER A 10 14.75 -12.18 -11.43
C SER A 10 14.12 -11.13 -10.51
N LYS A 11 14.36 -11.26 -9.21
CA LYS A 11 13.68 -10.56 -8.13
C LYS A 11 13.82 -9.04 -8.22
N THR A 12 15.01 -8.52 -8.48
CA THR A 12 15.25 -7.07 -8.47
C THR A 12 14.43 -6.33 -9.52
N PHE A 13 14.33 -6.88 -10.72
CA PHE A 13 13.54 -6.29 -11.79
C PHE A 13 12.05 -6.24 -11.44
N TYR A 14 11.52 -7.31 -10.89
CA TYR A 14 10.11 -7.35 -10.48
C TYR A 14 9.82 -6.37 -9.35
N PHE A 15 10.73 -6.22 -8.37
CA PHE A 15 10.54 -5.25 -7.29
C PHE A 15 10.50 -3.81 -7.78
N GLN A 16 11.39 -3.45 -8.69
CA GLN A 16 11.39 -2.13 -9.31
C GLN A 16 10.10 -1.88 -10.08
N SER A 17 9.66 -2.87 -10.86
CA SER A 17 8.41 -2.79 -11.61
C SER A 17 7.20 -2.63 -10.68
N TYR A 18 7.12 -3.41 -9.62
CA TYR A 18 6.03 -3.33 -8.65
C TYR A 18 6.03 -2.00 -7.89
N LEU A 19 7.19 -1.54 -7.45
CA LEU A 19 7.31 -0.23 -6.81
C LEU A 19 6.84 0.89 -7.74
N TYR A 20 7.29 0.87 -8.99
CA TYR A 20 6.87 1.84 -9.99
C TYR A 20 5.35 1.82 -10.22
N GLN A 21 4.76 0.64 -10.34
CA GLN A 21 3.31 0.48 -10.53
C GLN A 21 2.52 0.99 -9.32
N LEU A 22 2.96 0.67 -8.10
CA LEU A 22 2.33 1.13 -6.87
C LEU A 22 2.37 2.65 -6.76
N LEU A 23 3.53 3.25 -7.00
CA LEU A 23 3.68 4.70 -6.97
C LEU A 23 2.87 5.38 -8.07
N SER A 24 2.82 4.81 -9.27
CA SER A 24 2.01 5.33 -10.38
C SER A 24 0.52 5.26 -10.06
N GLY A 25 0.05 4.14 -9.51
CA GLY A 25 -1.34 3.95 -9.14
C GLY A 25 -1.77 4.91 -8.04
N ILE A 26 -0.95 5.08 -7.01
CA ILE A 26 -1.30 6.00 -5.92
C ILE A 26 -1.18 7.47 -6.34
N ALA A 27 -0.24 7.80 -7.22
CA ALA A 27 -0.15 9.14 -7.79
C ALA A 27 -1.39 9.51 -8.58
N PHE A 28 -1.95 8.55 -9.32
CA PHE A 28 -3.25 8.74 -10.01
C PHE A 28 -4.37 9.03 -9.00
N CYS A 29 -4.48 8.26 -7.93
CA CYS A 29 -5.46 8.51 -6.88
C CYS A 29 -5.27 9.90 -6.26
N HIS A 30 -4.04 10.25 -5.93
CA HIS A 30 -3.72 11.55 -5.33
C HIS A 30 -4.01 12.73 -6.28
N SER A 31 -3.82 12.54 -7.60
CA SER A 31 -4.18 13.56 -8.58
C SER A 31 -5.70 13.81 -8.65
N HIS A 32 -6.50 12.84 -8.24
CA HIS A 32 -7.95 12.94 -8.10
C HIS A 32 -8.37 13.28 -6.65
N ARG A 33 -7.44 13.68 -5.81
CA ARG A 33 -7.64 14.06 -4.40
C ARG A 33 -8.23 12.92 -3.55
N ILE A 34 -7.84 11.70 -3.84
CA ILE A 34 -8.26 10.51 -3.11
C ILE A 34 -7.06 9.92 -2.36
N LEU A 35 -7.21 9.71 -1.06
CA LEU A 35 -6.28 8.95 -0.22
C LEU A 35 -6.83 7.52 -0.07
N HIS A 36 -5.98 6.52 -0.26
CA HIS A 36 -6.38 5.13 -0.06
C HIS A 36 -6.53 4.80 1.43
N ARG A 37 -5.50 5.12 2.23
CA ARG A 37 -5.45 5.02 3.69
C ARG A 37 -5.29 3.60 4.26
N ASP A 38 -5.43 2.56 3.46
CA ASP A 38 -5.34 1.18 3.91
C ASP A 38 -4.55 0.31 2.92
N LEU A 39 -3.45 0.85 2.39
CA LEU A 39 -2.57 0.08 1.51
C LEU A 39 -1.84 -0.99 2.31
N LYS A 40 -1.97 -2.21 1.86
CA LYS A 40 -1.34 -3.41 2.43
C LYS A 40 -1.32 -4.51 1.35
N PRO A 41 -0.47 -5.55 1.49
CA PRO A 41 -0.37 -6.60 0.47
C PRO A 41 -1.70 -7.26 0.13
N GLN A 42 -2.61 -7.40 1.10
CA GLN A 42 -3.93 -8.00 0.91
C GLN A 42 -4.83 -7.20 -0.04
N ASN A 43 -4.58 -5.89 -0.18
CA ASN A 43 -5.35 -4.98 -1.04
C ASN A 43 -4.68 -4.76 -2.40
N LEU A 44 -3.65 -5.53 -2.71
CA LEU A 44 -2.96 -5.51 -4.00
C LEU A 44 -3.30 -6.78 -4.77
N LEU A 45 -3.87 -6.60 -5.94
CA LEU A 45 -4.18 -7.69 -6.86
C LEU A 45 -3.14 -7.71 -7.98
N ILE A 46 -2.58 -8.87 -8.26
CA ILE A 46 -1.61 -9.05 -9.35
C ILE A 46 -2.23 -9.99 -10.37
N ASP A 47 -2.28 -9.56 -11.62
CA ASP A 47 -2.76 -10.37 -12.71
C ASP A 47 -1.67 -11.31 -13.26
N ALA A 48 -2.05 -12.18 -14.22
CA ALA A 48 -1.14 -13.14 -14.84
C ALA A 48 0.03 -12.48 -15.60
N HIS A 49 -0.08 -11.20 -15.95
CA HIS A 49 0.95 -10.44 -16.66
C HIS A 49 1.87 -9.64 -15.71
N GLY A 50 1.63 -9.72 -14.39
CA GLY A 50 2.39 -8.97 -13.41
C GLY A 50 1.94 -7.53 -13.20
N SER A 51 0.75 -7.17 -13.67
CA SER A 51 0.18 -5.85 -13.43
C SER A 51 -0.48 -5.78 -12.06
N ILE A 52 -0.20 -4.71 -11.32
CA ILE A 52 -0.77 -4.48 -10.00
C ILE A 52 -2.03 -3.62 -10.10
N LYS A 53 -3.07 -4.02 -9.39
CA LYS A 53 -4.29 -3.25 -9.20
C LYS A 53 -4.48 -2.95 -7.71
N LEU A 54 -4.74 -1.68 -7.40
CA LEU A 54 -5.14 -1.28 -6.06
C LEU A 54 -6.59 -1.64 -5.83
N ALA A 55 -6.88 -2.25 -4.69
CA ALA A 55 -8.23 -2.69 -4.34
C ALA A 55 -8.59 -2.22 -2.92
N ASP A 56 -9.84 -2.43 -2.55
CA ASP A 56 -10.39 -2.13 -1.23
C ASP A 56 -10.22 -0.67 -0.81
N PHE A 57 -10.96 0.19 -1.49
CA PHE A 57 -11.06 1.62 -1.18
C PHE A 57 -12.08 1.92 -0.07
N GLY A 58 -12.48 0.92 0.73
CA GLY A 58 -13.48 1.09 1.77
C GLY A 58 -13.14 2.14 2.83
N LEU A 59 -11.85 2.40 3.07
CA LEU A 59 -11.38 3.45 3.95
C LEU A 59 -10.91 4.71 3.21
N ALA A 60 -11.04 4.75 1.89
CA ALA A 60 -10.59 5.89 1.09
C ALA A 60 -11.36 7.17 1.45
N ARG A 61 -10.67 8.31 1.40
CA ARG A 61 -11.23 9.63 1.71
C ARG A 61 -10.65 10.70 0.79
N ALA A 62 -11.44 11.74 0.57
CA ALA A 62 -10.96 12.95 -0.08
C ALA A 62 -10.05 13.76 0.85
N PHE A 63 -9.12 14.52 0.26
CA PHE A 63 -8.21 15.39 1.01
C PHE A 63 -8.97 16.47 1.76
N GLY A 64 -8.47 16.82 2.95
CA GLY A 64 -8.97 17.93 3.74
C GLY A 64 -10.28 17.68 4.47
N VAL A 65 -10.83 16.47 4.37
CA VAL A 65 -12.02 16.05 5.14
C VAL A 65 -11.54 15.46 6.46
N PRO A 66 -12.07 15.93 7.62
CA PRO A 66 -11.75 15.33 8.92
C PRO A 66 -12.14 13.85 8.93
N VAL A 67 -11.24 13.02 9.40
CA VAL A 67 -11.48 11.58 9.46
C VAL A 67 -12.23 11.25 10.74
N ARG A 68 -13.32 10.50 10.61
CA ARG A 68 -13.98 9.88 11.75
C ARG A 68 -13.10 8.78 12.33
N SER A 69 -13.09 8.64 13.65
CA SER A 69 -12.39 7.57 14.33
C SER A 69 -12.83 6.20 13.78
N TYR A 70 -11.86 5.30 13.64
CA TYR A 70 -12.14 3.93 13.22
C TYR A 70 -13.11 3.24 14.17
N THR A 71 -14.12 2.59 13.64
CA THR A 71 -14.88 1.58 14.36
C THR A 71 -13.98 0.36 14.64
N HIS A 72 -14.26 -0.34 15.73
CA HIS A 72 -13.45 -1.43 16.31
C HIS A 72 -13.31 -2.68 15.43
N GLU A 73 -13.02 -2.56 14.15
CA GLU A 73 -12.68 -3.72 13.34
C GLU A 73 -11.21 -4.11 13.54
N VAL A 74 -10.94 -5.42 13.58
CA VAL A 74 -9.56 -5.94 13.62
C VAL A 74 -8.89 -5.62 12.30
N VAL A 75 -8.15 -4.52 12.26
CA VAL A 75 -7.46 -4.03 11.07
C VAL A 75 -5.97 -4.25 11.27
N THR A 76 -5.29 -4.79 10.25
CA THR A 76 -3.83 -4.87 10.24
C THR A 76 -3.26 -3.46 10.23
N LEU A 77 -2.45 -3.12 11.24
CA LEU A 77 -1.89 -1.79 11.42
C LEU A 77 -0.43 -1.66 10.95
N TRP A 78 0.18 -2.73 10.47
CA TRP A 78 1.62 -2.81 10.19
C TRP A 78 2.09 -1.83 9.11
N TYR A 79 1.21 -1.44 8.21
CA TYR A 79 1.51 -0.58 7.07
C TYR A 79 1.02 0.86 7.26
N ARG A 80 0.52 1.19 8.45
CA ARG A 80 -0.03 2.51 8.73
C ARG A 80 1.03 3.52 9.08
N ALA A 81 0.90 4.71 8.50
CA ALA A 81 1.74 5.84 8.82
C ALA A 81 1.60 6.23 10.30
N PRO A 82 2.70 6.68 10.95
CA PRO A 82 2.70 7.00 12.38
C PRO A 82 1.68 8.09 12.74
N GLU A 83 1.47 9.08 11.90
CA GLU A 83 0.48 10.14 12.14
C GLU A 83 -0.95 9.62 12.23
N ILE A 84 -1.28 8.57 11.48
CA ILE A 84 -2.59 7.89 11.60
C ILE A 84 -2.68 7.15 12.93
N LEU A 85 -1.64 6.42 13.30
CA LEU A 85 -1.59 5.67 14.55
C LEU A 85 -1.65 6.57 15.78
N LEU A 86 -1.10 7.79 15.68
CA LEU A 86 -1.12 8.79 16.74
C LEU A 86 -2.43 9.59 16.80
N GLY A 87 -3.40 9.26 15.94
CA GLY A 87 -4.72 9.89 15.99
C GLY A 87 -4.80 11.27 15.35
N CYS A 88 -3.88 11.62 14.47
CA CYS A 88 -3.96 12.86 13.71
C CYS A 88 -5.25 12.89 12.89
N ARG A 89 -6.01 13.99 12.99
CA ARG A 89 -7.27 14.16 12.25
C ARG A 89 -7.08 14.61 10.82
N TYR A 90 -5.96 15.27 10.55
CA TYR A 90 -5.63 15.81 9.24
C TYR A 90 -4.34 15.18 8.76
N TYR A 91 -4.42 14.39 7.73
CA TYR A 91 -3.27 13.79 7.07
C TYR A 91 -3.45 13.83 5.56
N SER A 92 -2.36 13.65 4.83
CA SER A 92 -2.33 13.84 3.38
C SER A 92 -1.61 12.68 2.70
N THR A 93 -1.24 12.88 1.45
CA THR A 93 -0.62 11.88 0.57
C THR A 93 0.55 11.08 1.16
N PRO A 94 1.40 11.63 2.08
CA PRO A 94 2.49 10.84 2.66
C PRO A 94 2.06 9.57 3.37
N VAL A 95 0.81 9.48 3.87
CA VAL A 95 0.33 8.28 4.56
C VAL A 95 0.29 7.05 3.64
N ASP A 96 -0.08 7.23 2.38
CA ASP A 96 -0.07 6.16 1.39
C ASP A 96 1.35 5.82 0.94
N VAL A 97 2.22 6.81 0.82
CA VAL A 97 3.64 6.60 0.47
C VAL A 97 4.36 5.82 1.58
N TRP A 98 4.08 6.10 2.85
CA TRP A 98 4.58 5.29 3.97
C TRP A 98 4.20 3.82 3.82
N SER A 99 2.94 3.55 3.55
CA SER A 99 2.42 2.18 3.36
C SER A 99 3.12 1.46 2.20
N ILE A 100 3.34 2.15 1.08
CA ILE A 100 4.08 1.60 -0.07
C ILE A 100 5.53 1.29 0.33
N GLY A 101 6.17 2.15 1.11
CA GLY A 101 7.51 1.92 1.64
C GLY A 101 7.58 0.65 2.50
N CYS A 102 6.61 0.44 3.37
CA CYS A 102 6.51 -0.78 4.19
C CYS A 102 6.32 -2.03 3.33
N ILE A 103 5.44 -1.98 2.33
CA ILE A 103 5.21 -3.08 1.40
C ILE A 103 6.48 -3.41 0.62
N PHE A 104 7.18 -2.39 0.13
CA PHE A 104 8.42 -2.57 -0.60
C PHE A 104 9.53 -3.18 0.28
N ALA A 105 9.69 -2.69 1.50
CA ALA A 105 10.64 -3.24 2.46
C ALA A 105 10.35 -4.72 2.76
N GLU A 106 9.09 -5.09 2.92
CA GLU A 106 8.68 -6.48 3.13
C GLU A 106 9.02 -7.38 1.92
N MET A 107 8.74 -6.90 0.70
CA MET A 107 9.10 -7.63 -0.52
C MET A 107 10.60 -7.93 -0.59
N VAL A 108 11.42 -6.91 -0.33
CA VAL A 108 12.89 -7.03 -0.39
C VAL A 108 13.40 -7.94 0.73
N SER A 109 12.91 -7.77 1.96
CA SER A 109 13.32 -8.58 3.12
C SER A 109 12.93 -10.05 2.95
N THR A 110 11.71 -10.33 2.52
CA THR A 110 11.24 -11.71 2.28
C THR A 110 12.08 -12.38 1.20
N ALA A 111 12.48 -11.65 0.18
CA ALA A 111 13.34 -12.16 -0.88
C ALA A 111 14.76 -12.45 -0.41
N ALA A 112 15.30 -11.63 0.51
CA ALA A 112 16.63 -11.82 1.05
C ALA A 112 16.75 -13.06 1.95
N PHE A 113 15.66 -13.46 2.61
CA PHE A 113 15.60 -14.61 3.52
C PHE A 113 14.98 -15.88 2.91
N SER A 114 14.55 -15.81 1.67
CA SER A 114 14.02 -16.97 0.95
C SER A 114 15.19 -17.82 0.41
N PRO A 115 15.25 -19.10 0.74
CA PRO A 115 16.28 -19.98 0.20
C PRO A 115 16.21 -20.14 -1.31
#